data_8f7ec32a4ebbc782b6706a77355d206a
#
_entry.id   8f7ec32a4ebbc782b6706a77355d206a
#
_cell.length_a   1.000
_cell.length_b   1.000
_cell.length_c   1.000
_cell.angle_alpha   90.00
_cell.angle_beta   90.00
_cell.angle_gamma   90.00
#
_symmetry.space_group_name_H-M   'P 1'
#
loop_
_entity.id
_entity.type
_entity.pdbx_description
1 polymer ?
#
loop_
_entity_poly.entity_id
_entity_poly.type
_entity_poly.pdbx_seq_one_letter_code
_entity_poly.pdbx_strand_id
1 'polypeptide(L)' 'MSKGILTKREKEVFELLVENKTTREIAEVLSISEKTVRNHISNAMQKLGVKGRAQAVVELLKMNIISL' A
#
# COMPACT_ATOMS: atom_id res chain seq x y z
N MET A 1 -15.76 9.90 -9.08
CA MET A 1 -15.40 9.56 -9.06
C MET A 1 -14.69 8.94 -8.41
N SER A 2 -14.53 8.37 -8.41
CA SER A 2 -13.95 7.77 -7.79
C SER A 2 -12.94 7.75 -7.47
N LYS A 3 -12.57 7.97 -7.24
CA LYS A 3 -11.54 8.06 -6.93
C LYS A 3 -10.91 7.02 -6.47
N GLY A 4 -10.18 6.66 -6.25
CA GLY A 4 -9.54 5.48 -5.92
C GLY A 4 -10.05 4.90 -4.64
N ILE A 5 -9.93 3.64 -4.46
CA ILE A 5 -10.35 3.04 -3.22
C ILE A 5 -9.33 3.27 -2.12
N LEU A 6 -8.08 3.56 -2.47
CA LEU A 6 -7.03 3.79 -1.48
C LEU A 6 -6.94 5.27 -1.13
N THR A 7 -6.59 5.54 0.13
CA THR A 7 -6.20 6.89 0.50
C THR A 7 -4.85 7.19 -0.14
N LYS A 8 -4.49 8.47 -0.17
CA LYS A 8 -3.20 8.88 -0.69
C LYS A 8 -2.06 8.18 0.04
N ARG A 9 -2.14 8.09 1.36
CA ARG A 9 -1.07 7.49 2.16
C ARG A 9 -0.98 5.98 1.93
N GLU A 10 -2.12 5.32 1.79
CA GLU A 10 -2.12 3.88 1.48
C GLU A 10 -1.45 3.63 0.14
N LYS A 11 -1.75 4.47 -0.84
CA LYS A 11 -1.12 4.35 -2.15
C LYS A 11 0.39 4.55 -2.07
N GLU A 12 0.84 5.56 -1.33
CA GLU A 12 2.27 5.82 -1.16
C GLU A 12 2.98 4.62 -0.54
N VAL A 13 2.35 4.01 0.46
CA VAL A 13 2.91 2.83 1.11
C VAL A 13 3.11 1.71 0.09
N PHE A 14 2.11 1.45 -0.73
CA PHE A 14 2.22 0.38 -1.73
C PHE A 14 3.19 0.71 -2.84
N GLU A 15 3.32 1.97 -3.21
CA GLU A 15 4.34 2.38 -4.18
C GLU A 15 5.74 2.05 -3.68
N LEU A 16 5.97 2.24 -2.39
CA LEU A 16 7.26 1.91 -1.79
C LEU A 16 7.45 0.40 -1.64
N LEU A 17 6.37 -0.34 -1.35
CA LEU A 17 6.43 -1.79 -1.30
C LEU A 17 6.84 -2.39 -2.64
N VAL A 18 6.33 -1.82 -3.72
CA VAL A 18 6.68 -2.27 -5.08
C VAL A 18 8.17 -2.05 -5.35
N GLU A 19 8.75 -1.02 -4.72
CA GLU A 19 10.19 -0.75 -4.82
C GLU A 19 11.00 -1.64 -3.89
N ASN A 20 10.36 -2.63 -3.28
CA ASN A 20 11.02 -3.58 -2.40
C ASN A 20 11.51 -2.98 -1.08
N LYS A 21 10.87 -1.93 -0.62
CA LYS A 21 11.17 -1.33 0.68
C LYS A 21 10.55 -2.16 1.80
N THR A 22 11.23 -2.25 2.92
CA THR A 22 10.68 -2.88 4.12
C THR A 22 9.72 -1.91 4.81
N THR A 23 8.89 -2.43 5.72
CA THR A 23 8.00 -1.56 6.50
C THR A 23 8.79 -0.53 7.29
N ARG A 24 9.98 -0.91 7.79
CA ARG A 24 10.84 0.02 8.49
C ARG A 24 11.31 1.14 7.59
N GLU A 25 11.75 0.81 6.39
CA GLU A 25 12.21 1.80 5.43
C GLU A 25 11.08 2.73 5.02
N ILE A 26 9.88 2.17 4.81
CA ILE A 26 8.72 2.97 4.46
C ILE A 26 8.39 3.95 5.58
N ALA A 27 8.43 3.46 6.82
CA ALA A 27 8.17 4.32 7.98
C ALA A 27 9.15 5.49 8.01
N GLU A 28 10.42 5.23 7.73
CA GLU A 28 11.43 6.28 7.69
C GLU A 28 11.18 7.28 6.57
N VAL A 29 10.88 6.78 5.38
CA VAL A 29 10.63 7.64 4.22
C VAL A 29 9.43 8.54 4.46
N LEU A 30 8.37 8.00 5.05
CA LEU A 30 7.12 8.74 5.24
C LEU A 30 7.03 9.46 6.58
N SER A 31 8.04 9.28 7.43
CA SER A 31 8.10 9.89 8.78
C SER A 31 6.90 9.49 9.64
N ILE A 32 6.57 8.21 9.61
CA ILE A 32 5.50 7.63 10.44
C ILE A 32 6.05 6.38 11.11
N SER A 33 5.29 5.83 12.06
CA SER A 33 5.71 4.61 12.73
C SER A 33 5.50 3.39 11.86
N GLU A 34 6.25 2.32 12.13
CA GLU A 34 6.03 1.04 11.46
C GLU A 34 4.63 0.52 11.67
N LYS A 35 4.09 0.74 12.89
CA LYS A 35 2.73 0.33 13.19
C LYS A 35 1.74 1.02 12.24
N THR A 36 1.94 2.31 12.01
CA THR A 36 1.08 3.06 11.09
C THR A 36 1.21 2.53 9.67
N VAL A 37 2.44 2.19 9.25
CA VAL A 37 2.64 1.58 7.94
C VAL A 37 1.83 0.28 7.83
N ARG A 38 1.94 -0.59 8.83
CA ARG A 38 1.22 -1.85 8.82
C ARG A 38 -0.29 -1.64 8.81
N ASN A 39 -0.77 -0.61 9.53
CA ASN A 39 -2.19 -0.28 9.52
C ASN A 39 -2.66 0.14 8.12
N HIS A 40 -1.86 0.95 7.42
CA HIS A 40 -2.20 1.33 6.05
C HIS A 40 -2.26 0.11 5.14
N ILE A 41 -1.32 -0.81 5.30
CA ILE A 41 -1.31 -2.04 4.51
C ILE A 41 -2.55 -2.87 4.79
N SER A 42 -2.87 -3.09 6.06
CA SER A 42 -4.04 -3.87 6.46
C SER A 42 -5.34 -3.26 5.93
N ASN A 43 -5.46 -1.95 6.06
CA ASN A 43 -6.67 -1.26 5.60
C ASN A 43 -6.83 -1.39 4.09
N ALA A 44 -5.74 -1.26 3.35
CA ALA A 44 -5.78 -1.42 1.90
C ALA A 44 -6.17 -2.85 1.52
N MET A 45 -5.59 -3.84 2.21
CA MET A 45 -5.90 -5.23 1.94
C MET A 45 -7.39 -5.52 2.17
N GLN A 46 -7.95 -4.97 3.25
CA GLN A 46 -9.39 -5.11 3.51
C GLN A 46 -10.22 -4.52 2.40
N LYS A 47 -9.86 -3.33 1.95
CA LYS A 47 -10.60 -2.66 0.88
C LYS A 47 -10.55 -3.47 -0.41
N LEU A 48 -9.42 -4.12 -0.67
CA LEU A 48 -9.25 -4.92 -1.89
C LEU A 48 -9.81 -6.33 -1.76
N GLY A 49 -10.14 -6.75 -0.55
CA GLY A 49 -10.66 -8.09 -0.31
C GLY A 49 -9.62 -9.18 -0.50
N VAL A 50 -8.36 -8.88 -0.23
CA VAL A 50 -7.26 -9.84 -0.39
C VAL A 50 -6.67 -10.18 0.97
N LYS A 51 -5.92 -11.27 1.04
CA LYS A 51 -5.37 -11.77 2.29
C LYS A 51 -3.87 -11.63 2.42
N GLY A 52 -3.19 -11.19 1.37
CA GLY A 52 -1.76 -11.04 1.41
C GLY A 52 -1.31 -9.80 0.67
N ARG A 53 -0.11 -9.33 1.04
CA ARG A 53 0.46 -8.13 0.42
C ARG A 53 0.72 -8.32 -1.06
N ALA A 54 1.22 -9.50 -1.43
CA ALA A 54 1.51 -9.78 -2.83
C ALA A 54 0.25 -9.72 -3.68
N GLN A 55 -0.86 -10.26 -3.16
CA GLN A 55 -2.13 -10.18 -3.86
C GLN A 55 -2.59 -8.74 -3.99
N ALA A 56 -2.40 -7.95 -2.93
CA ALA A 56 -2.77 -6.54 -2.97
C ALA A 56 -1.99 -5.81 -4.06
N VAL A 57 -0.68 -6.06 -4.15
CA VAL A 57 0.15 -5.43 -5.18
C VAL A 57 -0.37 -5.79 -6.56
N VAL A 58 -0.64 -7.08 -6.78
CA VAL A 58 -1.14 -7.55 -8.08
C VAL A 58 -2.45 -6.85 -8.45
N GLU A 59 -3.38 -6.77 -7.49
CA GLU A 59 -4.67 -6.11 -7.75
C GLU A 59 -4.48 -4.63 -8.08
N LEU A 60 -3.62 -3.96 -7.33
CA LEU A 60 -3.39 -2.53 -7.55
C LEU A 60 -2.74 -2.28 -8.91
N LEU A 61 -1.84 -3.17 -9.34
CA LEU A 61 -1.25 -3.08 -10.68
C LEU A 61 -2.31 -3.27 -11.76
N LYS A 62 -3.18 -4.26 -11.58
CA LYS A 62 -4.27 -4.52 -12.54
C LYS A 62 -5.21 -3.33 -12.65
N MET A 63 -5.43 -2.64 -11.55
CA MET A 63 -6.33 -1.48 -11.51
C MET A 63 -5.64 -0.19 -11.94
N ASN A 64 -4.35 -0.25 -12.26
CA ASN A 64 -3.55 0.90 -12.64
C ASN A 64 -3.47 1.97 -11.54
N ILE A 65 -3.62 1.56 -10.29
CA ILE A 65 -3.48 2.45 -9.15
C ILE A 65 -2.00 2.67 -8.85
N ILE A 66 -1.19 1.63 -9.00
CA ILE A 66 0.26 1.72 -8.89
C ILE A 66 0.89 1.15 -10.15
N SER A 67 2.18 1.42 -10.35
CA SER A 67 2.90 0.88 -11.49
C SER A 67 4.30 0.45 -11.05
N LEU A 68 4.91 -0.40 -11.86
CA LEU A 68 6.28 -0.87 -11.61
C LEU A 68 7.32 0.15 -12.07
#